data_462e96b564ede34f068fc5cac277a3ba
#
_entry.id   462e96b564ede34f068fc5cac277a3ba
#
_cell.length_a   1.000
_cell.length_b   1.000
_cell.length_c   1.000
_cell.angle_alpha   90.00
_cell.angle_beta   90.00
_cell.angle_gamma   90.00
#
_symmetry.space_group_name_H-M   'P 1'
#
loop_
_entity.id
_entity.type
_entity.pdbx_description
1 polymer ?
#
loop_
_entity_poly.entity_id
_entity_poly.type
_entity_poly.pdbx_seq_one_letter_code
_entity_poly.pdbx_strand_id
1 'polypeptide(L)'
;EHFLKQIRGVESTQVGYANSNVANPSYEQVCSGKTNAAETVKVVYNPEEVSLDLLLNLYFQTIDPTSLNRQGNDRGTQYRTGIYYISQADISAINKAIQVLSTQYQKPIAIEVKPLTNFYPAEIYHQDYLDKNPGGYCHINPALFELAKKANAQAEQPQTNYKKPDDATLRSKLTPEQYAVTQKNATEPAFHNEYWDEKR
;
A
#
# COMPACT_ATOMS: atom_id res chain seq x y z
N GLU A 1 12.51 1.84 0.14
CA GLU A 1 12.55 2.04 -1.30
C GLU A 1 12.25 0.74 -2.05
N HIS A 2 13.14 -0.26 -2.04
CA HIS A 2 13.00 -1.51 -2.81
C HIS A 2 11.64 -2.20 -2.64
N PHE A 3 11.00 -2.15 -1.47
CA PHE A 3 9.67 -2.69 -1.21
C PHE A 3 8.58 -1.93 -1.96
N LEU A 4 8.53 -0.62 -1.83
CA LEU A 4 7.45 0.20 -2.39
C LEU A 4 7.48 0.23 -3.93
N LYS A 5 8.65 0.22 -4.54
CA LYS A 5 8.77 0.20 -6.01
C LYS A 5 8.32 -1.11 -6.67
N GLN A 6 8.10 -2.19 -5.90
CA GLN A 6 7.53 -3.43 -6.41
C GLN A 6 6.00 -3.35 -6.61
N ILE A 7 5.35 -2.34 -6.01
CA ILE A 7 3.89 -2.19 -6.05
C ILE A 7 3.49 -1.63 -7.42
N ARG A 8 2.63 -2.33 -8.12
CA ARG A 8 2.09 -1.84 -9.39
C ARG A 8 1.37 -0.50 -9.19
N GLY A 9 1.59 0.45 -10.08
CA GLY A 9 1.08 1.81 -9.97
C GLY A 9 2.01 2.77 -9.22
N VAL A 10 3.09 2.28 -8.59
CA VAL A 10 4.18 3.14 -8.13
C VAL A 10 5.07 3.48 -9.33
N GLU A 11 5.13 4.77 -9.67
CA GLU A 11 5.86 5.28 -10.83
C GLU A 11 7.34 5.54 -10.52
N SER A 12 7.62 6.04 -9.32
CA SER A 12 9.00 6.27 -8.86
C SER A 12 9.11 6.31 -7.34
N THR A 13 10.30 5.98 -6.87
CA THR A 13 10.71 6.13 -5.48
C THR A 13 12.02 6.88 -5.39
N GLN A 14 12.23 7.62 -4.30
CA GLN A 14 13.47 8.33 -4.04
C GLN A 14 13.74 8.36 -2.54
N VAL A 15 14.92 7.94 -2.12
CA VAL A 15 15.37 8.04 -0.73
C VAL A 15 15.86 9.44 -0.43
N GLY A 16 15.55 9.95 0.75
CA GLY A 16 15.97 11.30 1.14
C GLY A 16 15.66 11.66 2.57
N TYR A 17 15.75 12.93 2.84
CA TYR A 17 15.64 13.54 4.17
C TYR A 17 14.47 14.52 4.19
N ALA A 18 13.43 14.16 4.94
CA ALA A 18 12.22 14.97 5.07
C ALA A 18 12.25 15.87 6.31
N ASN A 19 11.66 17.04 6.18
CA ASN A 19 11.41 18.01 7.25
C ASN A 19 12.68 18.39 8.04
N SER A 20 13.77 18.60 7.33
CA SER A 20 15.06 19.02 7.89
C SER A 20 15.05 20.51 8.27
N ASN A 21 15.70 20.84 9.38
CA ASN A 21 16.01 22.23 9.78
C ASN A 21 17.21 22.80 8.99
N VAL A 22 17.97 21.95 8.31
CA VAL A 22 19.18 22.31 7.55
C VAL A 22 18.89 22.07 6.10
N ALA A 23 19.22 23.03 5.25
CA ALA A 23 19.09 22.89 3.80
C ALA A 23 20.17 21.93 3.27
N ASN A 24 19.77 20.99 2.41
CA ASN A 24 20.64 19.98 1.79
C ASN A 24 21.59 19.29 2.81
N PRO A 25 21.06 18.68 3.89
CA PRO A 25 21.91 18.06 4.89
C PRO A 25 22.63 16.85 4.30
N SER A 26 23.90 16.65 4.69
CA SER A 26 24.59 15.39 4.39
C SER A 26 24.12 14.26 5.30
N TYR A 27 24.35 13.02 4.89
CA TYR A 27 24.08 11.83 5.72
C TYR A 27 24.66 11.92 7.13
N GLU A 28 25.92 12.38 7.25
CA GLU A 28 26.59 12.55 8.54
C GLU A 28 25.86 13.56 9.44
N GLN A 29 25.41 14.67 8.86
CA GLN A 29 24.62 15.67 9.59
C GLN A 29 23.28 15.08 10.07
N VAL A 30 22.60 14.30 9.23
CA VAL A 30 21.35 13.61 9.59
C VAL A 30 21.58 12.61 10.71
N CYS A 31 22.63 11.78 10.60
CA CYS A 31 23.01 10.80 11.63
C CYS A 31 23.38 11.46 12.97
N SER A 32 23.85 12.72 12.96
CA SER A 32 24.10 13.45 14.20
C SER A 32 22.84 13.78 15.02
N GLY A 33 21.64 13.60 14.43
CA GLY A 33 20.35 13.93 15.03
C GLY A 33 20.05 15.43 15.16
N LYS A 34 20.95 16.33 14.70
CA LYS A 34 20.82 17.79 14.87
C LYS A 34 19.98 18.45 13.78
N THR A 35 19.74 17.77 12.67
CA THR A 35 18.99 18.31 11.53
C THR A 35 17.49 18.17 11.66
N ASN A 36 17.00 17.42 12.64
CA ASN A 36 15.59 17.01 12.78
C ASN A 36 15.04 16.30 11.52
N ALA A 37 15.86 15.98 10.55
CA ALA A 37 15.45 15.27 9.35
C ALA A 37 14.98 13.84 9.68
N ALA A 38 14.00 13.34 8.93
CA ALA A 38 13.66 11.92 8.90
C ALA A 38 14.21 11.29 7.63
N GLU A 39 14.83 10.13 7.75
CA GLU A 39 15.13 9.28 6.59
C GLU A 39 13.81 8.78 6.00
N THR A 40 13.55 9.10 4.75
CA THR A 40 12.22 8.98 4.15
C THR A 40 12.32 8.49 2.72
N VAL A 41 11.35 7.70 2.32
CA VAL A 41 11.15 7.33 0.92
C VAL A 41 10.02 8.18 0.35
N LYS A 42 10.33 9.02 -0.63
CA LYS A 42 9.34 9.71 -1.45
C LYS A 42 8.78 8.73 -2.47
N VAL A 43 7.47 8.67 -2.59
CA VAL A 43 6.76 7.78 -3.51
C VAL A 43 5.88 8.61 -4.44
N VAL A 44 6.05 8.43 -5.74
CA VAL A 44 5.13 8.94 -6.77
C VAL A 44 4.33 7.76 -7.31
N TYR A 45 3.03 7.88 -7.35
CA TYR A 45 2.15 6.78 -7.75
C TYR A 45 0.96 7.26 -8.57
N ASN A 46 0.42 6.38 -9.39
CA ASN A 46 -0.82 6.61 -10.14
C ASN A 46 -2.03 6.18 -9.29
N PRO A 47 -2.89 7.11 -8.85
CA PRO A 47 -4.04 6.78 -8.00
C PRO A 47 -5.12 5.94 -8.71
N GLU A 48 -5.09 5.84 -10.03
CA GLU A 48 -5.99 4.96 -10.80
C GLU A 48 -5.53 3.49 -10.75
N GLU A 49 -4.25 3.24 -10.47
CA GLU A 49 -3.69 1.89 -10.39
C GLU A 49 -3.47 1.41 -8.96
N VAL A 50 -3.12 2.30 -8.04
CA VAL A 50 -2.91 1.99 -6.63
C VAL A 50 -3.47 3.09 -5.73
N SER A 51 -4.28 2.71 -4.76
CA SER A 51 -4.84 3.67 -3.81
C SER A 51 -3.85 4.01 -2.68
N LEU A 52 -4.00 5.21 -2.10
CA LEU A 52 -3.27 5.60 -0.90
C LEU A 52 -3.51 4.62 0.26
N ASP A 53 -4.75 4.15 0.44
CA ASP A 53 -5.09 3.17 1.47
C ASP A 53 -4.29 1.87 1.33
N LEU A 54 -4.10 1.37 0.11
CA LEU A 54 -3.28 0.18 -0.13
C LEU A 54 -1.81 0.44 0.18
N LEU A 55 -1.26 1.58 -0.27
CA LEU A 55 0.13 1.96 0.02
C LEU A 55 0.38 2.07 1.52
N LEU A 56 -0.53 2.69 2.27
CA LEU A 56 -0.43 2.80 3.73
C LEU A 56 -0.50 1.44 4.41
N ASN A 57 -1.44 0.58 4.01
CA ASN A 57 -1.56 -0.77 4.57
C ASN A 57 -0.30 -1.62 4.33
N LEU A 58 0.31 -1.50 3.16
CA LEU A 58 1.56 -2.18 2.85
C LEU A 58 2.74 -1.59 3.63
N TYR A 59 2.81 -0.25 3.75
CA TYR A 59 3.82 0.42 4.57
C TYR A 59 3.76 -0.05 6.03
N PHE A 60 2.58 -0.14 6.63
CA PHE A 60 2.43 -0.57 8.02
C PHE A 60 2.95 -2.00 8.27
N GLN A 61 3.01 -2.84 7.26
CA GLN A 61 3.59 -4.18 7.40
C GLN A 61 5.13 -4.18 7.43
N THR A 62 5.76 -3.07 7.04
CA THR A 62 7.22 -2.94 7.00
C THR A 62 7.82 -2.34 8.26
N ILE A 63 6.99 -1.89 9.20
CA ILE A 63 7.40 -1.14 10.39
C ILE A 63 6.86 -1.77 11.68
N ASP A 64 7.48 -1.43 12.81
CA ASP A 64 6.82 -1.50 14.13
C ASP A 64 6.19 -0.14 14.42
N PRO A 65 4.85 0.01 14.30
CA PRO A 65 4.18 1.30 14.44
C PRO A 65 4.19 1.84 15.87
N THR A 66 4.59 1.04 16.85
CA THR A 66 4.72 1.44 18.27
C THR A 66 6.14 1.83 18.65
N SER A 67 7.09 1.69 17.73
CA SER A 67 8.51 1.96 17.97
C SER A 67 8.81 3.45 17.84
N LEU A 68 9.37 4.04 18.88
CA LEU A 68 9.79 5.43 18.88
C LEU A 68 11.26 5.56 18.48
N ASN A 69 11.54 6.38 17.45
CA ASN A 69 12.90 6.70 16.97
C ASN A 69 13.75 5.45 16.70
N ARG A 70 13.14 4.42 16.11
CA ARG A 70 13.82 3.16 15.83
C ARG A 70 13.17 2.43 14.65
N GLN A 71 14.01 1.81 13.79
CA GLN A 71 13.62 0.89 12.73
C GLN A 71 14.58 -0.32 12.77
N GLY A 72 14.06 -1.49 13.13
CA GLY A 72 14.92 -2.68 13.29
C GLY A 72 16.06 -2.44 14.28
N ASN A 73 17.30 -2.49 13.81
CA ASN A 73 18.51 -2.24 14.61
C ASN A 73 18.91 -0.75 14.64
N ASP A 74 18.40 0.06 13.71
CA ASP A 74 18.75 1.47 13.58
C ASP A 74 18.04 2.31 14.64
N ARG A 75 18.80 3.15 15.34
CA ARG A 75 18.32 3.99 16.45
C ARG A 75 18.69 5.45 16.24
N GLY A 76 17.74 6.34 16.46
CA GLY A 76 17.90 7.78 16.32
C GLY A 76 16.62 8.44 15.82
N THR A 77 16.50 9.74 16.03
CA THR A 77 15.32 10.54 15.61
C THR A 77 15.10 10.51 14.10
N GLN A 78 16.16 10.31 13.33
CA GLN A 78 16.09 10.16 11.86
C GLN A 78 15.36 8.89 11.43
N TYR A 79 15.30 7.86 12.27
CA TYR A 79 14.62 6.60 12.02
C TYR A 79 13.21 6.52 12.63
N ARG A 80 12.63 7.68 13.00
CA ARG A 80 11.24 7.71 13.46
C ARG A 80 10.29 7.31 12.35
N THR A 81 9.26 6.57 12.68
CA THR A 81 8.18 6.24 11.74
C THR A 81 7.34 7.48 11.46
N GLY A 82 7.03 7.72 10.20
CA GLY A 82 6.24 8.89 9.83
C GLY A 82 5.57 8.79 8.46
N ILE A 83 4.56 9.62 8.28
CA ILE A 83 3.88 9.87 7.02
C ILE A 83 3.90 11.38 6.79
N TYR A 84 4.58 11.80 5.73
CA TYR A 84 4.71 13.20 5.36
C TYR A 84 3.89 13.46 4.10
N TYR A 85 2.75 14.13 4.27
CA TYR A 85 1.80 14.36 3.17
C TYR A 85 2.05 15.71 2.48
N ILE A 86 1.71 15.77 1.20
CA ILE A 86 1.75 16.99 0.38
C ILE A 86 0.34 17.60 0.30
N SER A 87 -0.68 16.76 0.10
CA SER A 87 -2.06 17.21 -0.03
C SER A 87 -2.82 17.12 1.29
N GLN A 88 -3.53 18.19 1.65
CA GLN A 88 -4.44 18.20 2.79
C GLN A 88 -5.60 17.19 2.62
N ALA A 89 -5.96 16.85 1.38
CA ALA A 89 -7.00 15.89 1.09
C ALA A 89 -6.65 14.47 1.59
N ASP A 90 -5.35 14.16 1.71
CA ASP A 90 -4.87 12.84 2.13
C ASP A 90 -5.01 12.60 3.64
N ILE A 91 -5.14 13.67 4.44
CA ILE A 91 -5.17 13.57 5.91
C ILE A 91 -6.30 12.66 6.40
N SER A 92 -7.48 12.73 5.78
CA SER A 92 -8.62 11.91 6.18
C SER A 92 -8.33 10.41 6.01
N ALA A 93 -7.76 10.03 4.87
CA ALA A 93 -7.37 8.65 4.58
C ALA A 93 -6.26 8.18 5.52
N ILE A 94 -5.23 9.01 5.72
CA ILE A 94 -4.11 8.70 6.63
C ILE A 94 -4.60 8.46 8.06
N ASN A 95 -5.42 9.36 8.60
CA ASN A 95 -5.94 9.24 9.95
C ASN A 95 -6.83 8.01 10.12
N LYS A 96 -7.68 7.72 9.13
CA LYS A 96 -8.51 6.51 9.13
C LYS A 96 -7.65 5.25 9.13
N ALA A 97 -6.61 5.18 8.30
CA ALA A 97 -5.71 4.04 8.23
C ALA A 97 -4.97 3.83 9.57
N ILE A 98 -4.47 4.89 10.19
CA ILE A 98 -3.83 4.82 11.52
C ILE A 98 -4.84 4.41 12.61
N GLN A 99 -6.08 4.89 12.56
CA GLN A 99 -7.11 4.48 13.51
C GLN A 99 -7.40 2.98 13.40
N VAL A 100 -7.52 2.44 12.20
CA VAL A 100 -7.67 0.99 11.98
C VAL A 100 -6.45 0.24 12.48
N LEU A 101 -5.24 0.71 12.15
CA LEU A 101 -3.99 0.11 12.63
C LEU A 101 -3.93 0.06 14.16
N SER A 102 -4.35 1.13 14.84
CA SER A 102 -4.29 1.24 16.31
C SER A 102 -5.11 0.17 17.03
N THR A 103 -6.16 -0.34 16.41
CA THR A 103 -6.98 -1.42 17.01
C THR A 103 -6.23 -2.76 17.14
N GLN A 104 -5.12 -2.91 16.43
CA GLN A 104 -4.32 -4.13 16.41
C GLN A 104 -3.22 -4.14 17.48
N TYR A 105 -3.00 -3.01 18.17
CA TYR A 105 -1.92 -2.84 19.12
C TYR A 105 -2.42 -2.40 20.48
N GLN A 106 -1.81 -2.93 21.54
CA GLN A 106 -2.08 -2.50 22.92
C GLN A 106 -1.29 -1.23 23.30
N LYS A 107 -0.17 -0.99 22.61
CA LYS A 107 0.68 0.19 22.81
C LYS A 107 0.20 1.34 21.93
N PRO A 108 0.41 2.59 22.33
CA PRO A 108 0.15 3.74 21.48
C PRO A 108 0.95 3.66 20.16
N ILE A 109 0.31 4.09 19.08
CA ILE A 109 0.97 4.26 17.77
C ILE A 109 1.91 5.45 17.84
N ALA A 110 3.16 5.26 17.42
CA ALA A 110 4.22 6.27 17.41
C ALA A 110 4.46 6.91 16.02
N ILE A 111 3.58 6.62 15.04
CA ILE A 111 3.71 7.18 13.68
C ILE A 111 3.44 8.68 13.72
N GLU A 112 4.42 9.47 13.28
CA GLU A 112 4.28 10.91 13.09
C GLU A 112 3.50 11.21 11.81
N VAL A 113 2.49 12.10 11.85
CA VAL A 113 1.77 12.58 10.66
C VAL A 113 1.95 14.07 10.55
N LYS A 114 2.66 14.53 9.53
CA LYS A 114 2.98 15.94 9.33
C LYS A 114 2.95 16.34 7.84
N PRO A 115 2.73 17.62 7.53
CA PRO A 115 2.96 18.10 6.17
C PRO A 115 4.44 17.95 5.80
N LEU A 116 4.69 17.65 4.54
CA LEU A 116 6.03 17.70 3.98
C LEU A 116 6.40 19.16 3.72
N THR A 117 7.34 19.69 4.49
CA THR A 117 7.82 21.08 4.33
C THR A 117 9.02 21.20 3.40
N ASN A 118 9.88 20.20 3.42
CA ASN A 118 11.02 20.07 2.51
C ASN A 118 11.42 18.59 2.38
N PHE A 119 12.08 18.28 1.25
CA PHE A 119 12.66 16.98 0.99
C PHE A 119 13.96 17.17 0.22
N TYR A 120 15.03 16.60 0.74
CA TYR A 120 16.35 16.61 0.12
C TYR A 120 16.73 15.18 -0.25
N PRO A 121 17.04 14.90 -1.55
CA PRO A 121 17.50 13.57 -1.94
C PRO A 121 18.74 13.16 -1.16
N ALA A 122 18.78 11.93 -0.70
CA ALA A 122 19.98 11.36 -0.14
C ALA A 122 21.02 11.07 -1.23
N GLU A 123 22.23 10.81 -0.83
CA GLU A 123 23.37 10.56 -1.70
C GLU A 123 23.11 9.39 -2.67
N ILE A 124 23.75 9.42 -3.84
CA ILE A 124 23.53 8.46 -4.93
C ILE A 124 23.74 7.00 -4.49
N TYR A 125 24.63 6.75 -3.54
CA TYR A 125 24.88 5.39 -3.05
C TYR A 125 23.76 4.83 -2.16
N HIS A 126 22.87 5.68 -1.63
CA HIS A 126 21.67 5.27 -0.91
C HIS A 126 20.49 4.97 -1.84
N GLN A 127 20.43 5.58 -3.02
CA GLN A 127 19.37 5.33 -3.98
C GLN A 127 19.47 3.90 -4.53
N ASP A 128 18.35 3.16 -4.57
CA ASP A 128 18.30 1.77 -5.08
C ASP A 128 19.32 0.84 -4.38
N TYR A 129 19.52 1.05 -3.07
CA TYR A 129 20.57 0.36 -2.33
C TYR A 129 20.53 -1.17 -2.48
N LEU A 130 19.34 -1.79 -2.32
CA LEU A 130 19.19 -3.23 -2.43
C LEU A 130 19.30 -3.76 -3.85
N ASP A 131 19.03 -2.94 -4.87
CA ASP A 131 19.22 -3.33 -6.26
C ASP A 131 20.71 -3.37 -6.62
N LYS A 132 21.47 -2.41 -6.06
CA LYS A 132 22.92 -2.34 -6.22
C LYS A 132 23.65 -3.36 -5.34
N ASN A 133 23.03 -3.70 -4.19
CA ASN A 133 23.60 -4.59 -3.18
C ASN A 133 22.58 -5.66 -2.75
N PRO A 134 22.33 -6.72 -3.55
CA PRO A 134 21.31 -7.72 -3.26
C PRO A 134 21.47 -8.46 -1.92
N GLY A 135 22.69 -8.50 -1.36
CA GLY A 135 22.98 -9.04 -0.04
C GLY A 135 23.07 -7.99 1.06
N GLY A 136 22.70 -6.75 0.78
CA GLY A 136 22.76 -5.65 1.73
C GLY A 136 21.76 -5.80 2.88
N TYR A 137 22.03 -5.08 3.97
CA TYR A 137 21.15 -5.09 5.13
C TYR A 137 19.77 -4.49 4.79
N CYS A 138 18.71 -5.20 5.17
CA CYS A 138 17.34 -4.71 5.12
C CYS A 138 16.59 -5.24 6.34
N HIS A 139 15.88 -4.37 7.05
CA HIS A 139 15.05 -4.77 8.19
C HIS A 139 13.70 -5.38 7.76
N ILE A 140 13.32 -5.25 6.47
CA ILE A 140 12.05 -5.76 5.94
C ILE A 140 12.21 -7.25 5.65
N ASN A 141 11.22 -8.06 6.10
CA ASN A 141 11.18 -9.48 5.79
C ASN A 141 11.08 -9.69 4.26
N PRO A 142 11.98 -10.47 3.63
CA PRO A 142 11.94 -10.72 2.19
C PRO A 142 10.62 -11.25 1.63
N ALA A 143 9.84 -11.98 2.43
CA ALA A 143 8.51 -12.46 2.03
C ALA A 143 7.53 -11.31 1.69
N LEU A 144 7.73 -10.13 2.27
CA LEU A 144 6.89 -8.97 1.99
C LEU A 144 7.14 -8.39 0.59
N PHE A 145 8.29 -8.62 -0.03
CA PHE A 145 8.55 -8.19 -1.41
C PHE A 145 7.62 -8.89 -2.40
N GLU A 146 7.39 -10.19 -2.21
CA GLU A 146 6.43 -10.94 -3.02
C GLU A 146 4.99 -10.51 -2.75
N LEU A 147 4.68 -10.11 -1.51
CA LEU A 147 3.39 -9.51 -1.19
C LEU A 147 3.19 -8.18 -1.94
N ALA A 148 4.20 -7.31 -1.96
CA ALA A 148 4.14 -6.04 -2.66
C ALA A 148 3.88 -6.22 -4.17
N LYS A 149 4.59 -7.14 -4.82
CA LYS A 149 4.40 -7.46 -6.24
C LYS A 149 2.98 -7.91 -6.58
N LYS A 150 2.33 -8.60 -5.65
CA LYS A 150 1.00 -9.21 -5.85
C LYS A 150 -0.15 -8.36 -5.29
N ALA A 151 0.15 -7.32 -4.53
CA ALA A 151 -0.84 -6.60 -3.71
C ALA A 151 -2.01 -6.00 -4.52
N ASN A 152 -1.75 -5.56 -5.74
CA ASN A 152 -2.76 -5.08 -6.68
C ASN A 152 -2.51 -5.62 -8.10
N ALA A 153 -1.81 -6.78 -8.20
CA ALA A 153 -1.86 -7.53 -9.44
C ALA A 153 -3.35 -7.66 -9.79
N GLN A 154 -3.74 -7.25 -11.00
CA GLN A 154 -5.07 -7.61 -11.48
C GLN A 154 -5.14 -9.11 -11.24
N ALA A 155 -6.14 -9.55 -10.47
CA ALA A 155 -6.46 -10.96 -10.46
C ALA A 155 -6.40 -11.34 -11.93
N GLU A 156 -5.51 -12.26 -12.28
CA GLU A 156 -5.58 -12.86 -13.59
C GLU A 156 -7.02 -13.35 -13.63
N GLN A 157 -7.88 -12.57 -14.30
CA GLN A 157 -9.17 -13.10 -14.68
C GLN A 157 -8.72 -14.30 -15.49
N PRO A 158 -9.06 -15.54 -15.03
CA PRO A 158 -8.80 -16.67 -15.87
C PRO A 158 -9.34 -16.20 -17.22
N GLN A 159 -8.47 -16.12 -18.24
CA GLN A 159 -8.93 -15.90 -19.59
C GLN A 159 -9.73 -17.16 -19.91
N THR A 160 -10.92 -17.20 -19.31
CA THR A 160 -11.92 -18.11 -19.77
C THR A 160 -12.17 -17.64 -21.17
N ASN A 161 -11.69 -18.40 -22.14
CA ASN A 161 -12.20 -18.38 -23.50
C ASN A 161 -13.68 -18.78 -23.46
N TYR A 162 -14.42 -18.16 -22.49
CA TYR A 162 -15.84 -18.38 -22.31
C TYR A 162 -16.55 -17.70 -23.47
N LYS A 163 -16.79 -18.46 -24.49
CA LYS A 163 -17.71 -18.06 -25.54
C LYS A 163 -19.12 -18.28 -24.98
N LYS A 164 -19.83 -17.18 -24.74
CA LYS A 164 -21.24 -17.25 -24.32
C LYS A 164 -21.97 -18.19 -25.27
N PRO A 165 -22.65 -19.25 -24.78
CA PRO A 165 -23.45 -20.12 -25.61
C PRO A 165 -24.50 -19.32 -26.40
N ASP A 166 -24.87 -19.81 -27.57
CA ASP A 166 -25.94 -19.22 -28.35
C ASP A 166 -27.28 -19.27 -27.62
N ASP A 167 -28.24 -18.46 -28.07
CA ASP A 167 -29.55 -18.32 -27.41
C ASP A 167 -30.32 -19.65 -27.35
N ALA A 168 -30.23 -20.50 -28.35
CA ALA A 168 -30.88 -21.80 -28.38
C ALA A 168 -30.31 -22.75 -27.32
N THR A 169 -28.99 -22.77 -27.18
CA THR A 169 -28.30 -23.53 -26.14
C THR A 169 -28.65 -23.03 -24.73
N LEU A 170 -28.73 -21.71 -24.53
CA LEU A 170 -29.12 -21.13 -23.25
C LEU A 170 -30.55 -21.50 -22.87
N ARG A 171 -31.49 -21.44 -23.81
CA ARG A 171 -32.88 -21.83 -23.58
C ARG A 171 -33.06 -23.34 -23.28
N SER A 172 -32.18 -24.17 -23.79
CA SER A 172 -32.22 -25.62 -23.51
C SER A 172 -31.65 -26.00 -22.15
N LYS A 173 -30.76 -25.16 -21.60
CA LYS A 173 -30.02 -25.42 -20.33
C LYS A 173 -30.61 -24.70 -19.13
N LEU A 174 -31.27 -23.58 -19.33
CA LEU A 174 -31.83 -22.77 -18.26
C LEU A 174 -33.34 -22.95 -18.17
N THR A 175 -33.89 -22.86 -16.96
CA THR A 175 -35.34 -22.74 -16.79
C THR A 175 -35.83 -21.44 -17.41
N PRO A 176 -37.13 -21.30 -17.76
CA PRO A 176 -37.67 -20.05 -18.28
C PRO A 176 -37.38 -18.83 -17.38
N GLU A 177 -37.41 -19.04 -16.05
CA GLU A 177 -37.11 -18.00 -15.05
C GLU A 177 -35.62 -17.64 -15.05
N GLN A 178 -34.74 -18.62 -14.96
CA GLN A 178 -33.29 -18.41 -15.04
C GLN A 178 -32.89 -17.71 -16.34
N TYR A 179 -33.53 -18.09 -17.46
CA TYR A 179 -33.28 -17.42 -18.73
C TYR A 179 -33.75 -15.95 -18.70
N ALA A 180 -34.93 -15.68 -18.16
CA ALA A 180 -35.47 -14.32 -18.07
C ALA A 180 -34.58 -13.43 -17.18
N VAL A 181 -34.14 -13.92 -16.02
CA VAL A 181 -33.26 -13.21 -15.09
C VAL A 181 -31.90 -12.93 -15.75
N THR A 182 -31.27 -13.95 -16.30
CA THR A 182 -29.89 -13.84 -16.77
C THR A 182 -29.74 -13.20 -18.16
N GLN A 183 -30.75 -13.28 -19.03
CA GLN A 183 -30.67 -12.80 -20.42
C GLN A 183 -31.58 -11.63 -20.72
N LYS A 184 -32.58 -11.34 -19.87
CA LYS A 184 -33.55 -10.27 -20.11
C LYS A 184 -33.71 -9.30 -18.93
N ASN A 185 -32.78 -9.32 -17.97
CA ASN A 185 -32.79 -8.48 -16.77
C ASN A 185 -34.13 -8.57 -15.97
N ALA A 186 -34.80 -9.71 -15.99
CA ALA A 186 -35.97 -9.93 -15.15
C ALA A 186 -35.54 -10.14 -13.69
N THR A 187 -36.45 -9.98 -12.77
CA THR A 187 -36.23 -10.21 -11.33
C THR A 187 -36.94 -11.49 -10.91
N GLU A 188 -36.27 -12.33 -10.13
CA GLU A 188 -36.89 -13.48 -9.49
C GLU A 188 -37.95 -13.03 -8.47
N PRO A 189 -39.06 -13.74 -8.30
CA PRO A 189 -39.99 -13.50 -7.22
C PRO A 189 -39.29 -13.61 -5.87
N ALA A 190 -39.60 -12.71 -4.93
CA ALA A 190 -38.99 -12.70 -3.61
C ALA A 190 -39.23 -14.03 -2.88
N PHE A 191 -38.18 -14.59 -2.28
CA PHE A 191 -38.22 -15.84 -1.49
C PHE A 191 -38.60 -17.12 -2.27
N HIS A 192 -38.40 -17.15 -3.58
CA HIS A 192 -38.78 -18.31 -4.42
C HIS A 192 -37.60 -18.92 -5.18
N ASN A 193 -36.36 -18.43 -5.02
CA ASN A 193 -35.19 -19.10 -5.57
C ASN A 193 -34.69 -20.22 -4.67
N GLU A 194 -33.93 -21.18 -5.22
CA GLU A 194 -33.51 -22.39 -4.50
C GLU A 194 -32.50 -22.11 -3.34
N TYR A 195 -31.97 -20.88 -3.24
CA TYR A 195 -30.95 -20.50 -2.26
C TYR A 195 -31.43 -19.46 -1.24
N TRP A 196 -32.70 -19.07 -1.25
CA TRP A 196 -33.21 -17.95 -0.45
C TRP A 196 -33.11 -18.19 1.08
N ASP A 197 -33.10 -19.44 1.53
CA ASP A 197 -32.99 -19.85 2.93
C ASP A 197 -31.63 -20.48 3.28
N GLU A 198 -30.66 -20.45 2.36
CA GLU A 198 -29.32 -21.01 2.57
C GLU A 198 -28.53 -20.17 3.58
N LYS A 199 -28.36 -20.72 4.80
CA LYS A 199 -27.56 -20.12 5.87
C LYS A 199 -26.14 -20.67 5.81
N ARG A 200 -25.21 -19.96 5.20
CA ARG A 200 -23.76 -20.21 5.27
C ARG A 200 -23.09 -19.23 6.20
#